data_56b26ceab6ee0dc94a063482e2951e78
#
_entry.id   56b26ceab6ee0dc94a063482e2951e78
#
_cell.length_a   1.000
_cell.length_b   1.000
_cell.length_c   1.000
_cell.angle_alpha   90.00
_cell.angle_beta   90.00
_cell.angle_gamma   90.00
#
_symmetry.space_group_name_H-M   'P 1'
#
loop_
_entity.id
_entity.type
_entity.pdbx_description
1 polymer ?
#
loop_
_entity_poly.entity_id
_entity_poly.type
_entity_poly.pdbx_seq_one_letter_code
_entity_poly.pdbx_strand_id
1 'polypeptide(L)'
;MRFLPALAVVFTVTLATAACAADDANRVTVFTASSLTDVVDDLAERWETAGGPEVVAVLGGSNHLAAQLRDGAPADAFLTADAELLNGLLSNPAPADLVRGFAYNHLVVAMPSDGPGRNPGDLHNRDLVLVACAQGVPCGDATWARFGDLPVDSYEPSARAVVTRLDLGEADLGIVYATDVAARPGLVQAWPHDPACPCVAYAAAALTDRGRSFLAFLDTPAARDVLTGHGFVTEPPS
;
A
#
# COMPACT_ATOMS: atom_id res chain seq x y z
N MET A 1 6.96 71.24 -32.71
CA MET A 1 7.45 69.94 -32.20
C MET A 1 6.76 69.73 -30.86
N ARG A 2 5.79 68.81 -30.85
CA ARG A 2 5.02 68.43 -29.64
C ARG A 2 5.48 67.05 -29.22
N PHE A 3 6.09 66.92 -28.08
CA PHE A 3 6.43 65.63 -27.44
C PHE A 3 5.21 65.11 -26.68
N LEU A 4 4.69 63.93 -27.06
CA LEU A 4 3.75 63.15 -26.24
C LEU A 4 4.56 62.31 -25.24
N PRO A 5 4.16 62.23 -23.97
CA PRO A 5 4.74 61.27 -23.05
C PRO A 5 4.10 59.89 -23.27
N ALA A 6 4.95 58.86 -23.36
CA ALA A 6 4.54 57.47 -23.39
C ALA A 6 4.11 57.04 -21.96
N LEU A 7 2.85 56.63 -21.82
CA LEU A 7 2.29 56.08 -20.60
C LEU A 7 2.69 54.60 -20.50
N ALA A 8 3.60 54.24 -19.59
CA ALA A 8 3.96 52.89 -19.33
C ALA A 8 2.85 52.21 -18.49
N VAL A 9 2.12 51.28 -19.09
CA VAL A 9 1.19 50.41 -18.40
C VAL A 9 2.00 49.26 -17.75
N VAL A 10 2.26 49.36 -16.45
CA VAL A 10 2.77 48.27 -15.65
C VAL A 10 1.58 47.37 -15.29
N PHE A 11 1.46 46.24 -15.99
CA PHE A 11 0.46 45.23 -15.70
C PHE A 11 1.03 44.34 -14.58
N THR A 12 0.52 44.49 -13.37
CA THR A 12 0.86 43.65 -12.22
C THR A 12 0.26 42.26 -12.39
N VAL A 13 1.10 41.30 -12.80
CA VAL A 13 0.81 39.85 -12.77
C VAL A 13 1.24 39.31 -11.39
N THR A 14 0.42 39.44 -10.38
CA THR A 14 0.70 38.94 -9.03
C THR A 14 -0.54 38.40 -8.31
N LEU A 15 -1.34 37.54 -8.96
CA LEU A 15 -2.45 36.90 -8.22
C LEU A 15 -2.70 35.41 -8.56
N ALA A 16 -1.85 34.72 -9.32
CA ALA A 16 -2.11 33.34 -9.73
C ALA A 16 -1.34 32.28 -8.91
N THR A 17 -0.34 32.67 -8.10
CA THR A 17 0.47 31.71 -7.36
C THR A 17 -0.05 31.38 -5.95
N ALA A 18 -0.96 32.17 -5.40
CA ALA A 18 -1.48 31.96 -4.05
C ALA A 18 -2.57 30.86 -3.98
N ALA A 19 -3.31 30.60 -5.06
CA ALA A 19 -4.37 29.60 -5.08
C ALA A 19 -3.83 28.15 -5.07
N CYS A 20 -2.76 27.86 -5.81
CA CYS A 20 -2.16 26.53 -5.82
C CYS A 20 -1.46 26.19 -4.49
N ALA A 21 -0.87 27.17 -3.80
CA ALA A 21 -0.21 26.94 -2.53
C ALA A 21 -1.20 26.72 -1.36
N ALA A 22 -2.42 27.25 -1.44
CA ALA A 22 -3.45 27.04 -0.43
C ALA A 22 -4.11 25.66 -0.55
N ASP A 23 -4.21 25.13 -1.75
CA ASP A 23 -4.78 23.78 -2.02
C ASP A 23 -3.81 22.68 -1.56
N ASP A 24 -2.51 22.89 -1.72
CA ASP A 24 -1.46 21.99 -1.28
C ASP A 24 -1.34 21.92 0.26
N ALA A 25 -1.66 23.02 0.96
CA ALA A 25 -1.58 23.09 2.42
C ALA A 25 -2.67 22.25 3.13
N ASN A 26 -3.76 21.91 2.44
CA ASN A 26 -4.89 21.14 2.99
C ASN A 26 -4.92 19.69 2.52
N ARG A 27 -3.81 19.16 2.00
CA ARG A 27 -3.69 17.78 1.53
C ARG A 27 -2.52 17.07 2.18
N VAL A 28 -2.67 15.75 2.36
CA VAL A 28 -1.61 14.83 2.77
C VAL A 28 -1.45 13.78 1.68
N THR A 29 -0.30 13.76 1.02
CA THR A 29 0.04 12.74 0.01
C THR A 29 0.63 11.53 0.70
N VAL A 30 -0.06 10.39 0.61
CA VAL A 30 0.34 9.13 1.24
C VAL A 30 0.69 8.11 0.18
N PHE A 31 1.97 7.76 0.08
CA PHE A 31 2.39 6.61 -0.71
C PHE A 31 2.06 5.34 0.07
N THR A 32 1.32 4.42 -0.53
CA THR A 32 0.78 3.27 0.20
C THR A 32 0.86 1.98 -0.59
N ALA A 33 1.27 0.91 0.08
CA ALA A 33 1.35 -0.42 -0.51
C ALA A 33 0.01 -0.83 -1.14
N SER A 34 0.05 -1.46 -2.31
CA SER A 34 -1.13 -1.89 -3.06
C SER A 34 -2.06 -2.83 -2.28
N SER A 35 -1.54 -3.57 -1.31
CA SER A 35 -2.32 -4.42 -0.40
C SER A 35 -3.17 -3.64 0.62
N LEU A 36 -2.98 -2.31 0.72
CA LEU A 36 -3.81 -1.42 1.53
C LEU A 36 -4.93 -0.73 0.70
N THR A 37 -5.07 -1.06 -0.59
CA THR A 37 -6.02 -0.39 -1.51
C THR A 37 -7.45 -0.37 -0.95
N ASP A 38 -7.91 -1.50 -0.41
CA ASP A 38 -9.31 -1.65 0.02
C ASP A 38 -9.58 -0.98 1.38
N VAL A 39 -8.55 -0.58 2.13
CA VAL A 39 -8.67 0.02 3.47
C VAL A 39 -8.25 1.49 3.52
N VAL A 40 -7.46 1.95 2.55
CA VAL A 40 -6.88 3.31 2.60
C VAL A 40 -7.94 4.40 2.48
N ASP A 41 -8.98 4.18 1.69
CA ASP A 41 -10.07 5.15 1.52
C ASP A 41 -10.87 5.30 2.83
N ASP A 42 -11.15 4.21 3.54
CA ASP A 42 -11.85 4.26 4.83
C ASP A 42 -10.96 4.88 5.94
N LEU A 43 -9.65 4.64 5.89
CA LEU A 43 -8.69 5.32 6.78
C LEU A 43 -8.66 6.83 6.51
N ALA A 44 -8.67 7.23 5.23
CA ALA A 44 -8.72 8.62 4.82
C ALA A 44 -10.02 9.29 5.30
N GLU A 45 -11.17 8.69 5.02
CA GLU A 45 -12.47 9.20 5.47
C GLU A 45 -12.53 9.37 7.00
N ARG A 46 -11.99 8.38 7.73
CA ARG A 46 -11.97 8.41 9.20
C ARG A 46 -11.05 9.51 9.74
N TRP A 47 -9.90 9.71 9.10
CA TRP A 47 -8.96 10.78 9.40
C TRP A 47 -9.56 12.17 9.12
N GLU A 48 -10.17 12.36 7.95
CA GLU A 48 -10.80 13.62 7.54
C GLU A 48 -12.00 13.97 8.46
N THR A 49 -12.80 12.96 8.82
CA THR A 49 -13.90 13.13 9.81
C THR A 49 -13.37 13.55 11.20
N ALA A 50 -12.16 13.15 11.55
CA ALA A 50 -11.49 13.57 12.79
C ALA A 50 -10.86 14.98 12.68
N GLY A 51 -11.02 15.67 11.55
CA GLY A 51 -10.53 17.03 11.32
C GLY A 51 -9.15 17.08 10.62
N GLY A 52 -8.66 15.96 10.12
CA GLY A 52 -7.43 15.91 9.31
C GLY A 52 -7.63 16.48 7.91
N PRO A 53 -6.54 16.87 7.24
CA PRO A 53 -6.56 17.28 5.84
C PRO A 53 -7.00 16.15 4.89
N GLU A 54 -7.41 16.49 3.67
CA GLU A 54 -7.69 15.52 2.58
C GLU A 54 -6.49 14.60 2.35
N VAL A 55 -6.74 13.29 2.27
CA VAL A 55 -5.71 12.29 1.95
C VAL A 55 -5.68 12.00 0.45
N VAL A 56 -4.53 12.16 -0.15
CA VAL A 56 -4.27 11.74 -1.54
C VAL A 56 -3.42 10.48 -1.50
N ALA A 57 -4.05 9.32 -1.69
CA ALA A 57 -3.35 8.04 -1.70
C ALA A 57 -2.71 7.76 -3.07
N VAL A 58 -1.42 7.44 -3.07
CA VAL A 58 -0.68 6.96 -4.25
C VAL A 58 -0.38 5.47 -4.04
N LEU A 59 -1.13 4.64 -4.75
CA LEU A 59 -1.09 3.18 -4.62
C LEU A 59 -0.03 2.55 -5.52
N GLY A 60 0.73 1.60 -4.98
CA GLY A 60 1.74 0.88 -5.75
C GLY A 60 2.41 -0.27 -5.00
N GLY A 61 3.22 -1.04 -5.69
CA GLY A 61 4.14 -1.98 -5.03
C GLY A 61 5.13 -1.22 -4.16
N SER A 62 5.35 -1.67 -2.92
CA SER A 62 6.19 -0.96 -1.93
C SER A 62 7.57 -0.61 -2.49
N ASN A 63 8.23 -1.52 -3.21
CA ASN A 63 9.55 -1.27 -3.80
C ASN A 63 9.53 -0.20 -4.89
N HIS A 64 8.46 -0.16 -5.70
CA HIS A 64 8.30 0.84 -6.75
C HIS A 64 8.09 2.24 -6.13
N LEU A 65 7.23 2.33 -5.11
CA LEU A 65 7.02 3.58 -4.37
C LEU A 65 8.29 4.04 -3.65
N ALA A 66 9.03 3.10 -3.05
CA ALA A 66 10.32 3.39 -2.42
C ALA A 66 11.36 3.92 -3.43
N ALA A 67 11.36 3.40 -4.68
CA ALA A 67 12.21 3.92 -5.74
C ALA A 67 11.81 5.35 -6.12
N GLN A 68 10.53 5.63 -6.30
CA GLN A 68 10.03 6.98 -6.58
C GLN A 68 10.42 7.98 -5.49
N LEU A 69 10.34 7.59 -4.21
CA LEU A 69 10.77 8.44 -3.09
C LEU A 69 12.27 8.71 -3.13
N ARG A 70 13.11 7.73 -3.48
CA ARG A 70 14.57 7.93 -3.67
C ARG A 70 14.86 8.89 -4.82
N ASP A 71 14.03 8.88 -5.86
CA ASP A 71 14.13 9.76 -7.02
C ASP A 71 13.54 11.16 -6.75
N GLY A 72 13.07 11.41 -5.52
CA GLY A 72 12.59 12.71 -5.07
C GLY A 72 11.10 12.98 -5.32
N ALA A 73 10.30 11.94 -5.55
CA ALA A 73 8.84 12.10 -5.63
C ALA A 73 8.30 12.66 -4.30
N PRO A 74 7.45 13.71 -4.34
CA PRO A 74 6.93 14.32 -3.13
C PRO A 74 5.87 13.40 -2.49
N ALA A 75 6.05 13.12 -1.19
CA ALA A 75 5.06 12.47 -0.36
C ALA A 75 5.18 12.95 1.08
N ASP A 76 4.09 12.92 1.82
CA ASP A 76 4.05 13.27 3.24
C ASP A 76 4.25 12.06 4.14
N ALA A 77 3.74 10.91 3.72
CA ALA A 77 3.91 9.65 4.43
C ALA A 77 4.10 8.48 3.46
N PHE A 78 4.74 7.42 3.93
CA PHE A 78 4.90 6.17 3.21
C PHE A 78 4.47 4.99 4.08
N LEU A 79 3.48 4.22 3.61
CA LEU A 79 2.96 3.01 4.23
C LEU A 79 3.41 1.80 3.39
N THR A 80 4.15 0.89 3.97
CA THR A 80 4.77 -0.25 3.28
C THR A 80 4.41 -1.57 3.93
N ALA A 81 4.32 -2.62 3.12
CA ALA A 81 4.22 -4.01 3.58
C ALA A 81 5.61 -4.63 3.90
N ASP A 82 6.66 -3.82 3.93
CA ASP A 82 8.01 -4.25 4.28
C ASP A 82 8.71 -3.15 5.08
N ALA A 83 8.91 -3.39 6.38
CA ALA A 83 9.58 -2.46 7.26
C ALA A 83 11.07 -2.23 6.91
N GLU A 84 11.72 -3.20 6.24
CA GLU A 84 13.12 -3.09 5.86
C GLU A 84 13.35 -2.04 4.75
N LEU A 85 12.34 -1.82 3.90
CA LEU A 85 12.41 -0.76 2.88
C LEU A 85 12.60 0.63 3.49
N LEU A 86 12.07 0.86 4.69
CA LEU A 86 12.21 2.13 5.39
C LEU A 86 13.66 2.38 5.85
N ASN A 87 14.39 1.32 6.21
CA ASN A 87 15.79 1.45 6.62
C ASN A 87 16.69 1.99 5.49
N GLY A 88 16.34 1.68 4.22
CA GLY A 88 17.07 2.17 3.05
C GLY A 88 16.65 3.55 2.55
N LEU A 89 15.45 4.02 2.95
CA LEU A 89 14.92 5.33 2.56
C LEU A 89 15.26 6.43 3.56
N LEU A 90 15.36 6.06 4.82
CA LEU A 90 15.56 7.00 5.89
C LEU A 90 17.04 7.12 6.20
N SER A 91 17.54 8.36 6.28
CA SER A 91 18.92 8.64 6.69
C SER A 91 19.19 8.04 8.07
N ASN A 92 20.39 7.55 8.31
CA ASN A 92 20.79 7.07 9.62
C ASN A 92 21.25 8.26 10.51
N PRO A 93 20.63 8.54 11.68
CA PRO A 93 19.60 7.73 12.35
C PRO A 93 18.22 7.82 11.65
N ALA A 94 17.45 6.74 11.71
CA ALA A 94 16.07 6.75 11.25
C ALA A 94 15.29 7.88 11.96
N PRO A 95 14.41 8.62 11.23
CA PRO A 95 13.59 9.66 11.85
C PRO A 95 12.78 9.08 13.01
N ALA A 96 12.54 9.91 14.03
CA ALA A 96 11.77 9.55 15.22
C ALA A 96 10.28 9.19 14.88
N ASP A 97 9.86 9.43 13.66
CA ASP A 97 8.50 9.34 13.18
C ASP A 97 8.28 8.09 12.33
N LEU A 98 8.77 6.97 12.82
CA LEU A 98 8.59 5.64 12.22
C LEU A 98 7.66 4.81 13.08
N VAL A 99 6.52 4.40 12.52
CA VAL A 99 5.60 3.44 13.12
C VAL A 99 5.89 2.07 12.49
N ARG A 100 6.33 1.11 13.29
CA ARG A 100 6.55 -0.27 12.86
C ARG A 100 5.41 -1.15 13.37
N GLY A 101 4.87 -1.97 12.48
CA GLY A 101 3.84 -2.93 12.85
C GLY A 101 2.52 -2.27 13.24
N PHE A 102 2.05 -1.26 12.47
CA PHE A 102 0.72 -0.69 12.68
C PHE A 102 -0.41 -1.63 12.24
N ALA A 103 -0.11 -2.59 11.37
CA ALA A 103 -1.01 -3.65 10.91
C ALA A 103 -0.20 -4.88 10.52
N TYR A 104 -0.84 -6.05 10.58
CA TYR A 104 -0.27 -7.34 10.19
C TYR A 104 -1.23 -8.09 9.28
N ASN A 105 -0.68 -8.92 8.39
CA ASN A 105 -1.44 -9.71 7.44
C ASN A 105 -0.83 -11.10 7.28
N HIS A 106 -1.58 -12.03 6.71
CA HIS A 106 -1.11 -13.38 6.43
C HIS A 106 -1.09 -13.62 4.92
N LEU A 107 -0.11 -14.39 4.44
CA LEU A 107 -0.17 -14.95 3.09
C LEU A 107 -1.10 -16.16 3.08
N VAL A 108 -1.94 -16.20 2.06
CA VAL A 108 -2.85 -17.29 1.77
C VAL A 108 -2.74 -17.69 0.30
N VAL A 109 -3.13 -18.92 0.00
CA VAL A 109 -3.37 -19.32 -1.39
C VAL A 109 -4.84 -19.07 -1.70
N ALA A 110 -5.08 -18.19 -2.64
CA ALA A 110 -6.40 -17.82 -3.13
C ALA A 110 -6.71 -18.55 -4.45
N MET A 111 -7.99 -18.74 -4.69
CA MET A 111 -8.51 -19.23 -5.96
C MET A 111 -9.88 -18.62 -6.22
N PRO A 112 -10.39 -18.62 -7.48
CA PRO A 112 -11.81 -18.38 -7.76
C PRO A 112 -12.70 -19.32 -6.94
N SER A 113 -13.87 -18.86 -6.52
CA SER A 113 -14.78 -19.65 -5.66
C SER A 113 -15.23 -20.97 -6.29
N ASP A 114 -15.24 -21.05 -7.63
CA ASP A 114 -15.50 -22.24 -8.45
C ASP A 114 -14.22 -22.90 -8.99
N GLY A 115 -13.04 -22.43 -8.54
CA GLY A 115 -11.73 -22.90 -8.98
C GLY A 115 -11.42 -24.34 -8.56
N PRO A 116 -10.44 -24.98 -9.22
CA PRO A 116 -10.13 -26.40 -9.04
C PRO A 116 -9.29 -26.74 -7.82
N GLY A 117 -8.51 -25.79 -7.29
CA GLY A 117 -7.57 -26.02 -6.18
C GLY A 117 -8.29 -26.25 -4.85
N ARG A 118 -7.93 -27.29 -4.09
CA ARG A 118 -8.57 -27.62 -2.81
C ARG A 118 -7.63 -28.09 -1.72
N ASN A 119 -6.37 -28.32 -2.04
CA ASN A 119 -5.40 -28.87 -1.08
C ASN A 119 -3.97 -28.34 -1.33
N PRO A 120 -3.09 -28.39 -0.32
CA PRO A 120 -1.73 -27.85 -0.45
C PRO A 120 -0.89 -28.48 -1.58
N GLY A 121 -1.17 -29.73 -1.96
CA GLY A 121 -0.48 -30.39 -3.07
C GLY A 121 -0.70 -29.72 -4.43
N ASP A 122 -1.79 -28.98 -4.57
CA ASP A 122 -2.14 -28.27 -5.81
C ASP A 122 -1.15 -27.15 -6.15
N LEU A 123 -0.37 -26.65 -5.19
CA LEU A 123 0.75 -25.73 -5.46
C LEU A 123 1.84 -26.31 -6.38
N HIS A 124 1.93 -27.63 -6.47
CA HIS A 124 2.89 -28.33 -7.34
C HIS A 124 2.21 -29.00 -8.55
N ASN A 125 0.91 -28.82 -8.71
CA ASN A 125 0.16 -29.35 -9.85
C ASN A 125 0.39 -28.49 -11.09
N ARG A 126 1.09 -29.04 -12.08
CA ARG A 126 1.43 -28.35 -13.33
C ARG A 126 0.26 -28.18 -14.30
N ASP A 127 -0.90 -28.78 -14.01
CA ASP A 127 -2.13 -28.58 -14.78
C ASP A 127 -2.91 -27.34 -14.30
N LEU A 128 -2.49 -26.71 -13.19
CA LEU A 128 -3.06 -25.49 -12.64
C LEU A 128 -2.10 -24.32 -12.87
N VAL A 129 -2.65 -23.18 -13.28
CA VAL A 129 -1.89 -21.93 -13.44
C VAL A 129 -1.70 -21.26 -12.07
N LEU A 130 -0.47 -21.25 -11.58
CA LEU A 130 -0.08 -20.61 -10.32
C LEU A 130 0.55 -19.24 -10.58
N VAL A 131 0.01 -18.21 -9.95
CA VAL A 131 0.54 -16.84 -10.02
C VAL A 131 0.97 -16.35 -8.64
N ALA A 132 2.12 -15.70 -8.57
CA ALA A 132 2.65 -15.14 -7.33
C ALA A 132 3.34 -13.79 -7.57
N CYS A 133 3.65 -13.07 -6.50
CA CYS A 133 4.49 -11.87 -6.61
C CYS A 133 5.93 -12.24 -6.99
N ALA A 134 6.59 -11.36 -7.74
CA ALA A 134 8.01 -11.47 -8.05
C ALA A 134 8.87 -11.37 -6.78
N GLN A 135 10.01 -12.03 -6.76
CA GLN A 135 11.04 -11.79 -5.74
C GLN A 135 11.47 -10.32 -5.75
N GLY A 136 11.84 -9.83 -4.57
CA GLY A 136 12.23 -8.43 -4.40
C GLY A 136 11.04 -7.49 -4.18
N VAL A 137 9.79 -8.01 -4.16
CA VAL A 137 8.64 -7.25 -3.63
C VAL A 137 8.09 -7.95 -2.38
N PRO A 138 7.46 -7.22 -1.42
CA PRO A 138 7.11 -7.76 -0.10
C PRO A 138 6.33 -9.08 -0.14
N CYS A 139 5.30 -9.18 -0.98
CA CYS A 139 4.51 -10.42 -1.12
C CYS A 139 5.31 -11.56 -1.77
N GLY A 140 6.25 -11.27 -2.67
CA GLY A 140 7.11 -12.27 -3.30
C GLY A 140 8.15 -12.82 -2.34
N ASP A 141 8.82 -11.95 -1.59
CA ASP A 141 9.80 -12.35 -0.59
C ASP A 141 9.15 -13.16 0.54
N ALA A 142 7.95 -12.74 0.99
CA ALA A 142 7.17 -13.49 1.95
C ALA A 142 6.69 -14.85 1.38
N THR A 143 6.31 -14.91 0.09
CA THR A 143 5.97 -16.17 -0.59
C THR A 143 7.14 -17.13 -0.61
N TRP A 144 8.32 -16.63 -1.01
CA TRP A 144 9.54 -17.42 -1.05
C TRP A 144 9.93 -17.94 0.34
N ALA A 145 9.89 -17.08 1.35
CA ALA A 145 10.20 -17.45 2.72
C ALA A 145 9.24 -18.53 3.28
N ARG A 146 7.96 -18.48 2.88
CA ARG A 146 6.91 -19.39 3.38
C ARG A 146 6.84 -20.72 2.65
N PHE A 147 6.93 -20.69 1.33
CA PHE A 147 6.64 -21.84 0.46
C PHE A 147 7.87 -22.39 -0.27
N GLY A 148 9.00 -21.66 -0.25
CA GLY A 148 10.20 -22.05 -0.99
C GLY A 148 10.03 -21.92 -2.50
N ASP A 149 10.68 -22.82 -3.22
CA ASP A 149 10.63 -22.86 -4.68
C ASP A 149 9.31 -23.50 -5.16
N LEU A 150 8.48 -22.70 -5.81
CA LEU A 150 7.20 -23.13 -6.37
C LEU A 150 7.24 -23.04 -7.90
N PRO A 151 6.45 -23.89 -8.57
CA PRO A 151 6.33 -23.88 -10.03
C PRO A 151 5.43 -22.74 -10.52
N VAL A 152 5.79 -21.48 -10.21
CA VAL A 152 5.03 -20.29 -10.57
C VAL A 152 5.06 -20.06 -12.07
N ASP A 153 3.89 -19.90 -12.70
CA ASP A 153 3.73 -19.66 -14.15
C ASP A 153 3.89 -18.17 -14.49
N SER A 154 3.46 -17.27 -13.60
CA SER A 154 3.64 -15.83 -13.78
C SER A 154 3.99 -15.12 -12.48
N TYR A 155 4.98 -14.23 -12.56
CA TYR A 155 5.41 -13.37 -11.46
C TYR A 155 4.90 -11.95 -11.65
N GLU A 156 4.16 -11.44 -10.67
CA GLU A 156 3.50 -10.14 -10.71
C GLU A 156 4.21 -9.10 -9.83
N PRO A 157 4.10 -7.80 -10.17
CA PRO A 157 4.79 -6.74 -9.45
C PRO A 157 4.15 -6.38 -8.10
N SER A 158 2.99 -6.93 -7.75
CA SER A 158 2.28 -6.66 -6.51
C SER A 158 1.20 -7.70 -6.22
N ALA A 159 0.75 -7.80 -4.96
CA ALA A 159 -0.37 -8.66 -4.58
C ALA A 159 -1.66 -8.32 -5.34
N ARG A 160 -1.92 -7.02 -5.57
CA ARG A 160 -3.08 -6.58 -6.37
C ARG A 160 -3.02 -7.06 -7.81
N ALA A 161 -1.86 -7.14 -8.42
CA ALA A 161 -1.71 -7.69 -9.76
C ALA A 161 -2.00 -9.21 -9.79
N VAL A 162 -1.61 -9.95 -8.75
CA VAL A 162 -1.98 -11.37 -8.58
C VAL A 162 -3.50 -11.51 -8.47
N VAL A 163 -4.17 -10.70 -7.61
CA VAL A 163 -5.62 -10.67 -7.49
C VAL A 163 -6.29 -10.41 -8.83
N THR A 164 -5.77 -9.48 -9.61
CA THR A 164 -6.31 -9.16 -10.94
C THR A 164 -6.26 -10.37 -11.87
N ARG A 165 -5.18 -11.17 -11.85
CA ARG A 165 -5.10 -12.41 -12.64
C ARG A 165 -6.17 -13.42 -12.25
N LEU A 166 -6.42 -13.59 -10.95
CA LEU A 166 -7.49 -14.45 -10.45
C LEU A 166 -8.87 -13.95 -10.87
N ASP A 167 -9.14 -12.65 -10.70
CA ASP A 167 -10.44 -12.03 -11.06
C ASP A 167 -10.73 -12.13 -12.56
N LEU A 168 -9.71 -12.11 -13.41
CA LEU A 168 -9.84 -12.25 -14.87
C LEU A 168 -9.93 -13.72 -15.33
N GLY A 169 -9.78 -14.70 -14.43
CA GLY A 169 -9.73 -16.12 -14.77
C GLY A 169 -8.45 -16.51 -15.53
N GLU A 170 -7.39 -15.73 -15.39
CA GLU A 170 -6.08 -15.99 -16.00
C GLU A 170 -5.17 -16.84 -15.08
N ALA A 171 -5.64 -17.17 -13.87
CA ALA A 171 -4.96 -18.02 -12.91
C ALA A 171 -5.96 -18.88 -12.14
N ASP A 172 -5.54 -20.11 -11.83
CA ASP A 172 -6.30 -21.05 -11.00
C ASP A 172 -5.96 -20.85 -9.50
N LEU A 173 -4.71 -20.54 -9.20
CA LEU A 173 -4.19 -20.29 -7.87
C LEU A 173 -3.35 -19.03 -7.84
N GLY A 174 -3.45 -18.28 -6.76
CA GLY A 174 -2.63 -17.09 -6.52
C GLY A 174 -2.19 -17.00 -5.07
N ILE A 175 -0.95 -16.57 -4.82
CA ILE A 175 -0.48 -16.30 -3.47
C ILE A 175 -0.62 -14.81 -3.18
N VAL A 176 -1.50 -14.48 -2.25
CA VAL A 176 -1.94 -13.12 -1.91
C VAL A 176 -2.09 -12.96 -0.39
N TYR A 177 -2.55 -11.81 0.05
CA TYR A 177 -2.86 -11.60 1.46
C TYR A 177 -4.29 -12.03 1.80
N ALA A 178 -4.52 -12.42 3.05
CA ALA A 178 -5.85 -12.81 3.54
C ALA A 178 -6.89 -11.70 3.35
N THR A 179 -6.48 -10.44 3.52
CA THR A 179 -7.33 -9.27 3.29
C THR A 179 -7.74 -9.09 1.83
N ASP A 180 -6.86 -9.46 0.88
CA ASP A 180 -7.21 -9.42 -0.55
C ASP A 180 -8.36 -10.39 -0.87
N VAL A 181 -8.37 -11.57 -0.24
CA VAL A 181 -9.46 -12.56 -0.39
C VAL A 181 -10.73 -12.07 0.31
N ALA A 182 -10.60 -11.52 1.53
CA ALA A 182 -11.75 -10.99 2.28
C ALA A 182 -12.48 -9.86 1.53
N ALA A 183 -11.74 -9.04 0.79
CA ALA A 183 -12.30 -7.95 -0.01
C ALA A 183 -12.93 -8.40 -1.34
N ARG A 184 -12.88 -9.68 -1.70
CA ARG A 184 -13.31 -10.21 -3.01
C ARG A 184 -14.28 -11.38 -2.88
N PRO A 185 -15.60 -11.17 -3.01
CA PRO A 185 -16.61 -12.25 -2.91
C PRO A 185 -16.40 -13.40 -3.91
N GLY A 186 -15.72 -13.12 -5.04
CA GLY A 186 -15.42 -14.12 -6.08
C GLY A 186 -14.19 -14.98 -5.76
N LEU A 187 -13.42 -14.64 -4.71
CA LEU A 187 -12.24 -15.37 -4.30
C LEU A 187 -12.47 -16.08 -2.97
N VAL A 188 -11.82 -17.22 -2.82
CA VAL A 188 -11.80 -17.98 -1.56
C VAL A 188 -10.37 -18.43 -1.26
N GLN A 189 -10.08 -18.71 0.01
CA GLN A 189 -8.85 -19.42 0.35
C GLN A 189 -8.97 -20.87 -0.12
N ALA A 190 -7.97 -21.35 -0.85
CA ALA A 190 -7.95 -22.72 -1.36
C ALA A 190 -7.96 -23.77 -0.22
N TRP A 191 -7.34 -23.44 0.91
CA TRP A 191 -7.39 -24.21 2.18
C TRP A 191 -7.12 -23.25 3.35
N PRO A 192 -7.46 -23.65 4.60
CA PRO A 192 -7.20 -22.84 5.77
C PRO A 192 -5.70 -22.50 5.89
N HIS A 193 -5.38 -21.22 6.15
CA HIS A 193 -4.01 -20.82 6.43
C HIS A 193 -3.57 -21.28 7.82
N ASP A 194 -2.27 -21.48 8.00
CA ASP A 194 -1.67 -21.72 9.29
C ASP A 194 -1.62 -20.39 10.07
N PRO A 195 -2.31 -20.24 11.21
CA PRO A 195 -2.26 -19.03 12.02
C PRO A 195 -0.87 -18.71 12.57
N ALA A 196 0.02 -19.71 12.65
CA ALA A 196 1.42 -19.53 13.03
C ALA A 196 2.30 -19.08 11.83
N CYS A 197 1.71 -18.92 10.64
CA CYS A 197 2.42 -18.39 9.48
C CYS A 197 2.99 -17.00 9.79
N PRO A 198 4.23 -16.69 9.38
CA PRO A 198 4.79 -15.36 9.56
C PRO A 198 3.85 -14.29 9.03
N CYS A 199 3.43 -13.38 9.92
CA CYS A 199 2.64 -12.24 9.52
C CYS A 199 3.52 -11.25 8.75
N VAL A 200 2.98 -10.70 7.68
CA VAL A 200 3.58 -9.55 7.03
C VAL A 200 3.29 -8.33 7.88
N ALA A 201 4.32 -7.66 8.36
CA ALA A 201 4.20 -6.47 9.18
C ALA A 201 4.22 -5.22 8.30
N TYR A 202 3.20 -4.39 8.44
CA TYR A 202 3.15 -3.09 7.80
C TYR A 202 3.82 -2.04 8.66
N ALA A 203 4.59 -1.19 8.01
CA ALA A 203 5.24 -0.07 8.66
C ALA A 203 4.93 1.24 7.92
N ALA A 204 5.03 2.35 8.64
CA ALA A 204 4.79 3.67 8.11
C ALA A 204 5.90 4.64 8.52
N ALA A 205 6.27 5.54 7.63
CA ALA A 205 7.22 6.62 7.90
C ALA A 205 6.61 7.96 7.53
N ALA A 206 6.78 8.97 8.39
CA ALA A 206 6.49 10.35 8.08
C ALA A 206 7.69 10.97 7.35
N LEU A 207 7.40 11.64 6.25
CA LEU A 207 8.39 12.37 5.44
C LEU A 207 8.28 13.88 5.64
N THR A 208 7.15 14.34 6.19
CA THR A 208 6.86 15.73 6.53
C THR A 208 6.10 15.83 7.86
N ASP A 209 5.91 17.06 8.38
CA ASP A 209 5.08 17.28 9.57
C ASP A 209 3.61 16.90 9.37
N ARG A 210 3.07 17.04 8.15
CA ARG A 210 1.72 16.59 7.80
C ARG A 210 1.63 15.07 7.87
N GLY A 211 2.61 14.37 7.31
CA GLY A 211 2.72 12.92 7.41
C GLY A 211 2.80 12.43 8.85
N ARG A 212 3.51 13.16 9.73
CA ARG A 212 3.60 12.84 11.16
C ARG A 212 2.23 12.84 11.84
N SER A 213 1.39 13.82 11.51
CA SER A 213 0.03 13.90 12.05
C SER A 213 -0.83 12.71 11.57
N PHE A 214 -0.68 12.30 10.31
CA PHE A 214 -1.37 11.11 9.78
C PHE A 214 -0.87 9.82 10.43
N LEU A 215 0.44 9.68 10.67
CA LEU A 215 0.98 8.51 11.39
C LEU A 215 0.45 8.43 12.84
N ALA A 216 0.35 9.57 13.53
CA ALA A 216 -0.25 9.60 14.87
C ALA A 216 -1.71 9.13 14.88
N PHE A 217 -2.45 9.37 13.80
CA PHE A 217 -3.81 8.84 13.64
C PHE A 217 -3.80 7.31 13.50
N LEU A 218 -2.85 6.70 12.78
CA LEU A 218 -2.78 5.24 12.62
C LEU A 218 -2.67 4.49 13.96
N ASP A 219 -2.13 5.14 15.00
CA ASP A 219 -2.04 4.58 16.35
C ASP A 219 -3.33 4.71 17.16
N THR A 220 -4.36 5.38 16.63
CA THR A 220 -5.61 5.58 17.37
C THR A 220 -6.51 4.34 17.32
N PRO A 221 -7.41 4.17 18.32
CA PRO A 221 -8.43 3.13 18.25
C PRO A 221 -9.30 3.23 16.99
N ALA A 222 -9.60 4.44 16.53
CA ALA A 222 -10.41 4.67 15.34
C ALA A 222 -9.78 4.10 14.05
N ALA A 223 -8.46 4.25 13.89
CA ALA A 223 -7.75 3.64 12.76
C ALA A 223 -7.65 2.11 12.90
N ARG A 224 -7.44 1.61 14.13
CA ARG A 224 -7.41 0.16 14.39
C ARG A 224 -8.75 -0.51 14.11
N ASP A 225 -9.86 0.15 14.42
CA ASP A 225 -11.22 -0.35 14.12
C ASP A 225 -11.42 -0.47 12.60
N VAL A 226 -10.94 0.49 11.81
CA VAL A 226 -10.97 0.42 10.34
C VAL A 226 -10.12 -0.74 9.85
N LEU A 227 -8.87 -0.85 10.30
CA LEU A 227 -7.96 -1.91 9.90
C LEU A 227 -8.53 -3.31 10.21
N THR A 228 -9.05 -3.51 11.43
CA THR A 228 -9.65 -4.79 11.83
C THR A 228 -10.93 -5.09 11.06
N GLY A 229 -11.73 -4.08 10.73
CA GLY A 229 -12.90 -4.21 9.86
C GLY A 229 -12.55 -4.75 8.46
N HIS A 230 -11.36 -4.46 7.96
CA HIS A 230 -10.82 -4.98 6.70
C HIS A 230 -10.02 -6.29 6.85
N GLY A 231 -10.00 -6.88 8.04
CA GLY A 231 -9.35 -8.18 8.28
C GLY A 231 -7.86 -8.10 8.60
N PHE A 232 -7.32 -6.91 8.84
CA PHE A 232 -5.95 -6.77 9.34
C PHE A 232 -5.89 -7.12 10.83
N VAL A 233 -4.76 -7.66 11.27
CA VAL A 233 -4.43 -7.80 12.69
C VAL A 233 -3.67 -6.54 13.11
N THR A 234 -4.07 -5.91 14.22
CA THR A 234 -3.46 -4.66 14.72
C THR A 234 -2.56 -4.86 15.93
N GLU A 235 -2.49 -6.08 16.44
CA GLU A 235 -1.56 -6.46 17.49
C GLU A 235 -0.47 -7.37 16.92
N PRO A 236 0.79 -7.27 17.40
CA PRO A 236 1.84 -8.15 16.93
C PRO A 236 1.49 -9.62 17.26
N PRO A 237 1.79 -10.56 16.36
CA PRO A 237 1.60 -11.98 16.63
C PRO A 237 2.47 -12.39 17.82
N SER A 238 1.91 -13.26 18.66
CA SER A 238 2.54 -13.79 19.88
C SER A 238 3.65 -14.79 19.58
#